data_88f22560fd7f7fac6032ed9e95a52855
#
_entry.id   88f22560fd7f7fac6032ed9e95a52855
#
_cell.length_a   1.000
_cell.length_b   1.000
_cell.length_c   1.000
_cell.angle_alpha   90.00
_cell.angle_beta   90.00
_cell.angle_gamma   90.00
#
_symmetry.space_group_name_H-M   'P 1'
#
loop_
_entity.id
_entity.type
_entity.pdbx_description
1 polymer ?
#
loop_
_entity_poly.entity_id
_entity_poly.type
_entity_poly.pdbx_seq_one_letter_code
_entity_poly.pdbx_strand_id
1 'polypeptide(L)'
;DASADAERFEAVVRNSLDRKVCNTLNVACIVRERAADLVPRFLSGLESAGARRGQGCKLHVAEGSEGFLPADWLTRRACVRRAEGDADEALTEVMPIADLAREWEWEETPEVSLIIVDSSDQAVGLFNRYSPQFVAALISEDAAAQERFYQAVNAPFVSDGFTRWVDGQYALNRPELGLS
;
A
#
# COMPACT_ATOMS: atom_id res chain seq x y z
N ASP A 1 -10.97 -3.87 -2.93
CA ASP A 1 -11.74 -5.03 -3.41
C ASP A 1 -12.25 -4.81 -4.83
N ALA A 2 -13.16 -5.68 -5.30
CA ALA A 2 -13.72 -5.63 -6.66
C ALA A 2 -14.51 -4.34 -6.96
N SER A 3 -15.14 -3.74 -5.96
CA SER A 3 -15.94 -2.52 -6.10
C SER A 3 -15.15 -1.23 -5.87
N ALA A 4 -13.84 -1.31 -5.61
CA ALA A 4 -13.03 -0.16 -5.26
C ALA A 4 -13.05 0.92 -6.35
N ASP A 5 -13.28 2.18 -5.95
CA ASP A 5 -13.08 3.33 -6.83
C ASP A 5 -11.58 3.54 -7.08
N ALA A 6 -11.18 3.56 -8.35
CA ALA A 6 -9.77 3.58 -8.75
C ALA A 6 -9.09 4.93 -8.46
N GLU A 7 -9.80 6.05 -8.55
CA GLU A 7 -9.23 7.38 -8.26
C GLU A 7 -9.04 7.55 -6.76
N ARG A 8 -10.04 7.12 -5.97
CA ARG A 8 -9.94 7.09 -4.52
C ARG A 8 -8.79 6.19 -4.07
N PHE A 9 -8.62 5.00 -4.67
CA PHE A 9 -7.52 4.10 -4.38
C PHE A 9 -6.15 4.76 -4.62
N GLU A 10 -5.94 5.40 -5.78
CA GLU A 10 -4.71 6.13 -6.07
C GLU A 10 -4.44 7.25 -5.05
N ALA A 11 -5.47 8.02 -4.71
CA ALA A 11 -5.36 9.08 -3.72
C ALA A 11 -5.00 8.54 -2.33
N VAL A 12 -5.59 7.41 -1.92
CA VAL A 12 -5.27 6.72 -0.66
C VAL A 12 -3.83 6.26 -0.64
N VAL A 13 -3.35 5.57 -1.68
CA VAL A 13 -1.94 5.12 -1.77
C VAL A 13 -1.00 6.30 -1.62
N ARG A 14 -1.18 7.35 -2.44
CA ARG A 14 -0.33 8.53 -2.44
C ARG A 14 -0.24 9.22 -1.07
N ASN A 15 -1.37 9.35 -0.37
CA ASN A 15 -1.42 10.07 0.89
C ASN A 15 -1.11 9.18 2.11
N SER A 16 -1.14 7.85 1.96
CA SER A 16 -0.71 6.90 2.98
C SER A 16 0.81 6.66 2.98
N LEU A 17 1.54 7.25 2.05
CA LEU A 17 3.00 7.16 1.87
C LEU A 17 3.71 8.52 1.99
N ASP A 18 3.10 9.49 2.66
CA ASP A 18 3.68 10.84 2.75
C ASP A 18 4.86 10.94 3.72
N ARG A 19 4.95 10.06 4.71
CA ARG A 19 6.07 9.90 5.65
C ARG A 19 5.97 8.56 6.36
N LYS A 20 7.09 8.06 6.89
CA LYS A 20 7.11 6.82 7.67
C LYS A 20 6.76 7.10 9.14
N VAL A 21 5.68 6.46 9.59
CA VAL A 21 5.25 6.35 10.99
C VAL A 21 4.58 4.98 11.16
N CYS A 22 4.16 4.63 12.38
CA CYS A 22 3.62 3.30 12.71
C CYS A 22 2.41 2.85 11.89
N ASN A 23 1.62 3.77 11.34
CA ASN A 23 0.43 3.49 10.53
C ASN A 23 0.60 3.90 9.04
N THR A 24 1.82 4.01 8.55
CA THR A 24 2.10 4.21 7.12
C THR A 24 1.77 2.93 6.34
N LEU A 25 1.28 3.08 5.11
CA LEU A 25 1.02 1.94 4.23
C LEU A 25 2.29 1.10 4.06
N ASN A 26 2.23 -0.16 4.49
CA ASN A 26 3.34 -1.10 4.39
C ASN A 26 3.08 -2.18 3.33
N VAL A 27 1.83 -2.63 3.21
CA VAL A 27 1.41 -3.65 2.23
C VAL A 27 0.12 -3.22 1.55
N ALA A 28 0.10 -3.28 0.22
CA ALA A 28 -1.10 -3.14 -0.60
C ALA A 28 -1.50 -4.50 -1.18
N CYS A 29 -2.76 -4.90 -0.99
CA CYS A 29 -3.35 -6.08 -1.60
C CYS A 29 -4.34 -5.63 -2.68
N ILE A 30 -4.17 -6.11 -3.92
CA ILE A 30 -5.07 -5.83 -5.04
C ILE A 30 -5.70 -7.14 -5.49
N VAL A 31 -7.05 -7.16 -5.60
CA VAL A 31 -7.74 -8.35 -6.12
C VAL A 31 -7.44 -8.54 -7.60
N ARG A 32 -7.17 -9.78 -8.01
CA ARG A 32 -6.71 -10.15 -9.36
C ARG A 32 -7.61 -9.62 -10.47
N GLU A 33 -8.91 -9.67 -10.29
CA GLU A 33 -9.89 -9.19 -11.28
C GLU A 33 -9.80 -7.69 -11.57
N ARG A 34 -9.20 -6.90 -10.65
CA ARG A 34 -8.98 -5.46 -10.78
C ARG A 34 -7.52 -5.09 -11.00
N ALA A 35 -6.63 -6.09 -11.17
CA ALA A 35 -5.20 -5.82 -11.32
C ALA A 35 -4.90 -4.95 -12.55
N ALA A 36 -5.63 -5.13 -13.66
CA ALA A 36 -5.40 -4.39 -14.91
C ALA A 36 -5.61 -2.87 -14.77
N ASP A 37 -6.51 -2.43 -13.92
CA ASP A 37 -6.79 -1.01 -13.68
C ASP A 37 -6.18 -0.47 -12.37
N LEU A 38 -6.15 -1.27 -11.30
CA LEU A 38 -5.67 -0.79 -10.00
C LEU A 38 -4.14 -0.85 -9.86
N VAL A 39 -3.44 -1.76 -10.55
CA VAL A 39 -1.96 -1.76 -10.50
C VAL A 39 -1.38 -0.47 -11.08
N PRO A 40 -1.77 0.02 -12.27
CA PRO A 40 -1.31 1.33 -12.75
C PRO A 40 -1.62 2.48 -11.79
N ARG A 41 -2.78 2.48 -11.13
CA ARG A 41 -3.16 3.49 -10.14
C ARG A 41 -2.29 3.42 -8.87
N PHE A 42 -1.99 2.22 -8.41
CA PHE A 42 -1.07 2.00 -7.29
C PHE A 42 0.32 2.56 -7.61
N LEU A 43 0.87 2.23 -8.78
CA LEU A 43 2.18 2.68 -9.21
C LEU A 43 2.24 4.21 -9.37
N SER A 44 1.20 4.83 -9.95
CA SER A 44 1.05 6.28 -10.04
C SER A 44 1.01 6.94 -8.66
N GLY A 45 0.25 6.38 -7.72
CA GLY A 45 0.17 6.85 -6.34
C GLY A 45 1.52 6.78 -5.63
N LEU A 46 2.25 5.68 -5.79
CA LEU A 46 3.58 5.47 -5.21
C LEU A 46 4.62 6.46 -5.79
N GLU A 47 4.71 6.59 -7.13
CA GLU A 47 5.61 7.57 -7.77
C GLU A 47 5.28 9.00 -7.34
N SER A 48 3.98 9.35 -7.26
CA SER A 48 3.54 10.67 -6.80
C SER A 48 3.91 10.95 -5.35
N ALA A 49 3.88 9.94 -4.47
CA ALA A 49 4.32 10.09 -3.08
C ALA A 49 5.82 10.40 -2.99
N GLY A 50 6.66 9.70 -3.76
CA GLY A 50 8.09 9.98 -3.86
C GLY A 50 8.39 11.36 -4.44
N ALA A 51 7.73 11.71 -5.56
CA ALA A 51 7.92 12.99 -6.25
C ALA A 51 7.59 14.20 -5.38
N ARG A 52 6.59 14.12 -4.50
CA ARG A 52 6.27 15.18 -3.52
C ARG A 52 7.41 15.47 -2.55
N ARG A 53 8.28 14.52 -2.34
CA ARG A 53 9.47 14.62 -1.47
C ARG A 53 10.74 14.92 -2.25
N GLY A 54 10.66 15.08 -3.58
CA GLY A 54 11.81 15.22 -4.46
C GLY A 54 12.64 13.93 -4.57
N GLN A 55 12.01 12.78 -4.29
CA GLN A 55 12.66 11.46 -4.25
C GLN A 55 12.02 10.50 -5.26
N GLY A 56 12.67 9.34 -5.47
CA GLY A 56 12.07 8.19 -6.10
C GLY A 56 11.13 7.42 -5.16
N CYS A 57 10.92 6.16 -5.47
CA CYS A 57 10.18 5.22 -4.63
C CYS A 57 10.81 3.83 -4.75
N LYS A 58 10.43 2.91 -3.87
CA LYS A 58 10.85 1.51 -3.92
C LYS A 58 9.65 0.60 -3.73
N LEU A 59 9.60 -0.47 -4.54
CA LEU A 59 8.53 -1.46 -4.52
C LEU A 59 9.09 -2.84 -4.18
N HIS A 60 8.43 -3.53 -3.27
CA HIS A 60 8.61 -4.96 -3.04
C HIS A 60 7.37 -5.68 -3.54
N VAL A 61 7.54 -6.60 -4.48
CA VAL A 61 6.42 -7.36 -5.03
C VAL A 61 6.49 -8.80 -4.54
N ALA A 62 5.40 -9.30 -3.96
CA ALA A 62 5.33 -10.69 -3.54
C ALA A 62 5.40 -11.63 -4.75
N GLU A 63 6.15 -12.72 -4.63
CA GLU A 63 6.30 -13.75 -5.67
C GLU A 63 4.94 -14.20 -6.24
N GLY A 64 4.88 -14.34 -7.58
CA GLY A 64 3.66 -14.63 -8.33
C GLY A 64 2.82 -13.40 -8.67
N SER A 65 3.20 -12.20 -8.18
CA SER A 65 2.53 -10.93 -8.51
C SER A 65 3.32 -10.06 -9.49
N GLU A 66 4.58 -10.38 -9.77
CA GLU A 66 5.46 -9.61 -10.65
C GLU A 66 4.96 -9.50 -12.09
N GLY A 67 4.25 -10.55 -12.57
CA GLY A 67 3.66 -10.57 -13.92
C GLY A 67 2.54 -9.52 -14.15
N PHE A 68 2.08 -8.85 -13.10
CA PHE A 68 1.08 -7.77 -13.20
C PHE A 68 1.72 -6.38 -13.31
N LEU A 69 3.03 -6.27 -13.14
CA LEU A 69 3.76 -5.01 -13.27
C LEU A 69 4.15 -4.73 -14.72
N PRO A 70 4.23 -3.46 -15.14
CA PRO A 70 4.89 -3.09 -16.38
C PRO A 70 6.35 -3.56 -16.39
N ALA A 71 6.83 -4.04 -17.52
CA ALA A 71 8.16 -4.64 -17.63
C ALA A 71 9.29 -3.67 -17.23
N ASP A 72 9.12 -2.38 -17.47
CA ASP A 72 10.10 -1.35 -17.08
C ASP A 72 10.25 -1.22 -15.58
N TRP A 73 9.20 -1.46 -14.79
CA TRP A 73 9.29 -1.46 -13.33
C TRP A 73 10.23 -2.53 -12.79
N LEU A 74 10.33 -3.67 -13.46
CA LEU A 74 11.20 -4.78 -13.05
C LEU A 74 12.68 -4.55 -13.42
N THR A 75 12.96 -3.60 -14.31
CA THR A 75 14.33 -3.37 -14.82
C THR A 75 14.91 -2.00 -14.42
N ARG A 76 14.08 -1.05 -14.02
CA ARG A 76 14.50 0.28 -13.60
C ARG A 76 15.27 0.23 -12.28
N ARG A 77 16.13 1.22 -12.10
CA ARG A 77 16.81 1.50 -10.85
C ARG A 77 16.28 2.79 -10.25
N ALA A 78 16.41 2.92 -8.95
CA ALA A 78 16.01 4.10 -8.19
C ALA A 78 17.14 4.55 -7.26
N CYS A 79 17.27 5.85 -7.11
CA CYS A 79 18.07 6.42 -6.04
C CYS A 79 17.22 6.36 -4.75
N VAL A 80 17.67 5.58 -3.78
CA VAL A 80 16.97 5.36 -2.50
C VAL A 80 17.79 6.01 -1.39
N ARG A 81 17.16 6.84 -0.59
CA ARG A 81 17.80 7.42 0.60
C ARG A 81 17.85 6.37 1.70
N ARG A 82 19.07 5.99 2.09
CA ARG A 82 19.37 5.12 3.23
C ARG A 82 20.04 5.91 4.35
N ALA A 83 20.18 5.33 5.52
CA ALA A 83 20.83 5.96 6.67
C ALA A 83 22.30 6.38 6.36
N GLU A 84 22.99 5.59 5.54
CA GLU A 84 24.37 5.83 5.12
C GLU A 84 24.51 6.78 3.93
N GLY A 85 23.40 7.25 3.36
CA GLY A 85 23.35 8.12 2.19
C GLY A 85 22.54 7.54 1.04
N ASP A 86 22.66 8.15 -0.14
CA ASP A 86 21.93 7.70 -1.33
C ASP A 86 22.54 6.40 -1.89
N ALA A 87 21.69 5.42 -2.16
CA ALA A 87 22.05 4.15 -2.77
C ALA A 87 21.31 3.98 -4.11
N ASP A 88 22.02 3.48 -5.13
CA ASP A 88 21.41 3.08 -6.39
C ASP A 88 20.94 1.62 -6.27
N GLU A 89 19.63 1.41 -6.25
CA GLU A 89 19.01 0.11 -6.02
C GLU A 89 18.04 -0.27 -7.15
N ALA A 90 17.64 -1.55 -7.22
CA ALA A 90 16.51 -1.94 -8.06
C ALA A 90 15.24 -1.21 -7.60
N LEU A 91 14.49 -0.62 -8.57
CA LEU A 91 13.21 0.02 -8.26
C LEU A 91 12.22 -0.99 -7.67
N THR A 92 12.23 -2.21 -8.21
CA THR A 92 11.35 -3.31 -7.77
C THR A 92 12.17 -4.52 -7.40
N GLU A 93 11.87 -5.11 -6.25
CA GLU A 93 12.43 -6.39 -5.79
C GLU A 93 11.30 -7.41 -5.59
N VAL A 94 11.50 -8.63 -6.13
CA VAL A 94 10.58 -9.75 -5.88
C VAL A 94 10.96 -10.38 -4.54
N MET A 95 9.97 -10.63 -3.69
CA MET A 95 10.18 -11.19 -2.36
C MET A 95 9.25 -12.39 -2.08
N PRO A 96 9.65 -13.31 -1.19
CA PRO A 96 8.76 -14.36 -0.71
C PRO A 96 7.52 -13.78 -0.02
N ILE A 97 6.37 -14.48 -0.09
CA ILE A 97 5.13 -14.05 0.57
C ILE A 97 5.33 -13.87 2.10
N ALA A 98 6.20 -14.67 2.72
CA ALA A 98 6.52 -14.56 4.14
C ALA A 98 7.13 -13.20 4.52
N ASP A 99 7.79 -12.51 3.58
CA ASP A 99 8.39 -11.20 3.78
C ASP A 99 7.35 -10.05 3.82
N LEU A 100 6.06 -10.33 3.60
CA LEU A 100 4.98 -9.39 3.92
C LEU A 100 4.95 -9.00 5.41
N ALA A 101 5.59 -9.80 6.27
CA ALA A 101 5.77 -9.50 7.70
C ALA A 101 6.79 -8.39 7.97
N ARG A 102 7.59 -7.99 6.97
CA ARG A 102 8.61 -6.95 7.16
C ARG A 102 7.96 -5.57 7.21
N GLU A 103 8.38 -4.76 8.18
CA GLU A 103 8.10 -3.34 8.18
C GLU A 103 9.25 -2.60 7.49
N TRP A 104 8.91 -1.88 6.41
CA TRP A 104 9.90 -1.10 5.68
C TRP A 104 10.18 0.20 6.42
N GLU A 105 11.44 0.38 6.82
CA GLU A 105 11.91 1.60 7.45
C GLU A 105 12.52 2.52 6.39
N TRP A 106 11.94 3.71 6.24
CA TRP A 106 12.40 4.72 5.30
C TRP A 106 12.13 6.14 5.84
N GLU A 107 12.91 7.12 5.42
CA GLU A 107 12.76 8.52 5.83
C GLU A 107 12.27 9.40 4.67
N GLU A 108 12.91 9.28 3.50
CA GLU A 108 12.68 10.15 2.36
C GLU A 108 12.06 9.41 1.17
N THR A 109 12.54 8.20 0.87
CA THR A 109 12.10 7.42 -0.29
C THR A 109 11.01 6.44 0.14
N PRO A 110 9.74 6.64 -0.28
CA PRO A 110 8.64 5.73 0.06
C PRO A 110 8.94 4.30 -0.38
N GLU A 111 8.73 3.35 0.52
CA GLU A 111 8.98 1.93 0.31
C GLU A 111 7.76 1.13 0.77
N VAL A 112 7.23 0.24 -0.08
CA VAL A 112 5.97 -0.46 0.14
C VAL A 112 5.94 -1.81 -0.55
N SER A 113 5.17 -2.75 -0.02
CA SER A 113 4.92 -4.07 -0.63
C SER A 113 3.62 -4.10 -1.42
N LEU A 114 3.60 -4.89 -2.51
CA LEU A 114 2.41 -5.20 -3.31
C LEU A 114 2.22 -6.71 -3.43
N ILE A 115 0.99 -7.16 -3.26
CA ILE A 115 0.57 -8.53 -3.59
C ILE A 115 -0.77 -8.53 -4.33
N ILE A 116 -0.86 -9.38 -5.36
CA ILE A 116 -2.11 -9.67 -6.05
C ILE A 116 -2.76 -10.89 -5.39
N VAL A 117 -4.00 -10.73 -4.98
CA VAL A 117 -4.79 -11.73 -4.26
C VAL A 117 -6.00 -12.14 -5.06
N ASP A 118 -6.53 -13.33 -4.81
CA ASP A 118 -7.72 -13.82 -5.51
C ASP A 118 -9.02 -13.25 -4.92
N SER A 119 -9.00 -12.82 -3.65
CA SER A 119 -10.17 -12.25 -2.96
C SER A 119 -9.77 -11.37 -1.77
N SER A 120 -10.72 -10.56 -1.28
CA SER A 120 -10.55 -9.81 -0.03
C SER A 120 -10.36 -10.73 1.17
N ASP A 121 -10.96 -11.93 1.18
CA ASP A 121 -10.79 -12.91 2.26
C ASP A 121 -9.34 -13.43 2.31
N GLN A 122 -8.72 -13.65 1.15
CA GLN A 122 -7.29 -13.99 1.10
C GLN A 122 -6.43 -12.85 1.66
N ALA A 123 -6.74 -11.59 1.30
CA ALA A 123 -6.03 -10.44 1.85
C ALA A 123 -6.15 -10.36 3.39
N VAL A 124 -7.35 -10.59 3.92
CA VAL A 124 -7.58 -10.67 5.38
C VAL A 124 -6.76 -11.79 6.02
N GLY A 125 -6.71 -12.98 5.40
CA GLY A 125 -5.89 -14.09 5.87
C GLY A 125 -4.40 -13.76 5.93
N LEU A 126 -3.88 -13.07 4.90
CA LEU A 126 -2.49 -12.61 4.85
C LEU A 126 -2.23 -11.53 5.92
N PHE A 127 -3.13 -10.56 6.06
CA PHE A 127 -3.04 -9.54 7.10
C PHE A 127 -2.99 -10.16 8.48
N ASN A 128 -3.94 -11.03 8.82
CA ASN A 128 -4.02 -11.66 10.14
C ASN A 128 -2.80 -12.55 10.45
N ARG A 129 -2.09 -13.03 9.41
CA ARG A 129 -0.91 -13.88 9.56
C ARG A 129 0.40 -13.12 9.63
N TYR A 130 0.58 -12.09 8.80
CA TYR A 130 1.87 -11.47 8.55
C TYR A 130 1.97 -10.03 9.03
N SER A 131 0.84 -9.29 9.13
CA SER A 131 0.83 -7.90 9.58
C SER A 131 1.14 -7.81 11.09
N PRO A 132 1.71 -6.68 11.57
CA PRO A 132 1.73 -6.36 13.01
C PRO A 132 0.33 -6.14 13.60
N GLN A 133 -0.74 -6.26 12.79
CA GLN A 133 -2.14 -6.20 13.23
C GLN A 133 -2.49 -4.86 13.92
N PHE A 134 -2.06 -3.77 13.34
CA PHE A 134 -2.29 -2.44 13.89
C PHE A 134 -3.41 -1.69 13.15
N VAL A 135 -3.22 -1.42 11.86
CA VAL A 135 -4.21 -0.71 11.02
C VAL A 135 -4.52 -1.54 9.78
N ALA A 136 -5.80 -1.73 9.51
CA ALA A 136 -6.28 -2.35 8.28
C ALA A 136 -7.26 -1.42 7.56
N ALA A 137 -7.18 -1.37 6.23
CA ALA A 137 -8.06 -0.57 5.41
C ALA A 137 -8.61 -1.37 4.24
N LEU A 138 -9.90 -1.23 3.96
CA LEU A 138 -10.54 -1.78 2.77
C LEU A 138 -11.15 -0.66 1.94
N ILE A 139 -10.68 -0.50 0.71
CA ILE A 139 -11.33 0.38 -0.27
C ILE A 139 -12.38 -0.43 -0.99
N SER A 140 -13.64 -0.11 -0.76
CA SER A 140 -14.81 -0.78 -1.28
C SER A 140 -16.00 0.16 -1.35
N GLU A 141 -16.79 0.06 -2.39
CA GLU A 141 -18.10 0.72 -2.50
C GLU A 141 -19.25 -0.23 -2.08
N ASP A 142 -18.93 -1.48 -1.69
CA ASP A 142 -19.88 -2.45 -1.15
C ASP A 142 -19.87 -2.44 0.38
N ALA A 143 -20.94 -1.91 0.98
CA ALA A 143 -21.10 -1.86 2.44
C ALA A 143 -21.09 -3.26 3.10
N ALA A 144 -21.59 -4.29 2.38
CA ALA A 144 -21.56 -5.66 2.91
C ALA A 144 -20.14 -6.24 2.91
N ALA A 145 -19.31 -5.89 1.92
CA ALA A 145 -17.89 -6.25 1.90
C ALA A 145 -17.12 -5.54 3.02
N GLN A 146 -17.42 -4.27 3.29
CA GLN A 146 -16.82 -3.53 4.40
C GLN A 146 -17.18 -4.14 5.75
N GLU A 147 -18.45 -4.53 5.96
CA GLU A 147 -18.88 -5.18 7.20
C GLU A 147 -18.19 -6.54 7.39
N ARG A 148 -18.13 -7.37 6.32
CA ARG A 148 -17.41 -8.66 6.39
C ARG A 148 -15.93 -8.48 6.71
N PHE A 149 -15.28 -7.48 6.09
CA PHE A 149 -13.90 -7.14 6.35
C PHE A 149 -13.68 -6.74 7.82
N TYR A 150 -14.52 -5.84 8.33
CA TYR A 150 -14.47 -5.39 9.73
C TYR A 150 -14.60 -6.54 10.72
N GLN A 151 -15.50 -7.50 10.45
CA GLN A 151 -15.71 -8.66 11.31
C GLN A 151 -14.57 -9.68 11.27
N ALA A 152 -13.82 -9.75 10.15
CA ALA A 152 -12.84 -10.80 9.91
C ALA A 152 -11.39 -10.37 10.18
N VAL A 153 -11.09 -9.06 10.07
CA VAL A 153 -9.72 -8.55 10.22
C VAL A 153 -9.35 -8.37 11.69
N ASN A 154 -8.15 -8.83 12.07
CA ASN A 154 -7.64 -8.70 13.43
C ASN A 154 -6.81 -7.42 13.58
N ALA A 155 -7.49 -6.26 13.64
CA ALA A 155 -6.86 -4.96 13.81
C ALA A 155 -7.67 -4.06 14.74
N PRO A 156 -7.04 -3.31 15.66
CA PRO A 156 -7.73 -2.34 16.51
C PRO A 156 -8.23 -1.11 15.74
N PHE A 157 -7.62 -0.80 14.59
CA PHE A 157 -8.02 0.31 13.73
C PHE A 157 -8.38 -0.20 12.35
N VAL A 158 -9.65 -0.03 11.98
CA VAL A 158 -10.18 -0.43 10.68
C VAL A 158 -10.77 0.79 9.99
N SER A 159 -10.43 1.00 8.73
CA SER A 159 -10.87 2.14 7.95
C SER A 159 -11.33 1.75 6.54
N ASP A 160 -11.95 2.69 5.87
CA ASP A 160 -12.44 2.56 4.50
C ASP A 160 -11.44 3.08 3.44
N GLY A 161 -10.18 3.24 3.81
CA GLY A 161 -9.17 3.67 2.84
C GLY A 161 -7.84 4.08 3.43
N PHE A 162 -7.81 5.01 4.39
CA PHE A 162 -6.55 5.51 4.91
C PHE A 162 -5.96 4.64 6.01
N THR A 163 -4.67 4.36 5.89
CA THR A 163 -3.88 3.80 6.97
C THR A 163 -3.45 4.88 7.96
N ARG A 164 -3.43 6.16 7.51
CA ARG A 164 -3.09 7.32 8.32
C ARG A 164 -4.30 8.24 8.47
N TRP A 165 -4.69 8.50 9.69
CA TRP A 165 -5.86 9.32 10.01
C TRP A 165 -5.58 10.81 9.85
N VAL A 166 -4.34 11.22 10.12
CA VAL A 166 -3.94 12.64 10.13
C VAL A 166 -4.00 13.28 8.75
N ASP A 167 -3.76 12.51 7.67
CA ASP A 167 -3.66 13.03 6.32
C ASP A 167 -4.91 12.75 5.47
N GLY A 168 -5.85 11.98 6.01
CA GLY A 168 -7.06 11.58 5.31
C GLY A 168 -7.94 12.74 4.88
N GLN A 169 -7.99 13.81 5.65
CA GLN A 169 -8.80 14.99 5.34
C GLN A 169 -8.42 15.65 4.01
N TYR A 170 -7.16 15.70 3.65
CA TYR A 170 -6.69 16.33 2.41
C TYR A 170 -7.11 15.56 1.16
N ALA A 171 -7.25 14.25 1.26
CA ALA A 171 -7.66 13.43 0.15
C ALA A 171 -9.18 13.24 0.07
N LEU A 172 -9.86 13.16 1.20
CA LEU A 172 -11.30 12.93 1.27
C LEU A 172 -12.11 14.19 1.59
N ASN A 173 -11.44 15.33 1.86
CA ASN A 173 -12.07 16.58 2.27
C ASN A 173 -13.03 16.39 3.47
N ARG A 174 -12.60 15.63 4.45
CA ARG A 174 -13.33 15.30 5.68
C ARG A 174 -12.55 15.72 6.91
N PRO A 175 -13.23 16.07 8.03
CA PRO A 175 -12.54 16.26 9.29
C PRO A 175 -11.81 14.98 9.71
N GLU A 176 -10.63 15.12 10.26
CA GLU A 176 -9.89 14.02 10.86
C GLU A 176 -9.97 14.03 12.38
N LEU A 177 -9.82 12.85 12.96
CA LEU A 177 -9.58 12.70 14.39
C LEU A 177 -8.07 12.50 14.56
N GLY A 178 -7.42 13.45 15.20
CA GLY A 178 -6.00 13.29 15.54
C GLY A 178 -5.81 12.10 16.48
N LEU A 179 -4.76 11.32 16.24
CA LEU A 179 -4.27 10.37 17.23
C LEU A 179 -3.48 11.17 18.27
N SER A 180 -3.96 11.19 19.48
CA SER A 180 -3.24 11.76 20.62
C SER A 180 -2.43 10.69 21.33
#